data_b38590d591df9d1859e9e4123d19a9c3
#
_entry.id   b38590d591df9d1859e9e4123d19a9c3
#
_cell.length_a   1.000
_cell.length_b   1.000
_cell.length_c   1.000
_cell.angle_alpha   90.00
_cell.angle_beta   90.00
_cell.angle_gamma   90.00
#
_symmetry.space_group_name_H-M   'P 1'
#
loop_
_entity.id
_entity.type
_entity.pdbx_description
1 polymer ?
#
loop_
_entity_poly.entity_id
_entity_poly.type
_entity_poly.pdbx_seq_one_letter_code
_entity_poly.pdbx_strand_id
1 'polypeptide(L)'
;MCCCCERAQRITDKKMQKDENYVFLTSAPIPKVIGTMAVPTIISMLVTSLYNMADTYFVGKINTQATAAVGIVFSVMFVVQAFAFFFGNGAGTYIARELGAERKQNAERMASTALAYALFFAAMIVVLGLLFLHPLSILLGSTPTILPYTKDYLGISLLGTPFIMGTLCMNNQMRYQGYARYSMYGVVVGAVVNCVLDPVLIFTCGMGVSGAAWASVAGQMIGFLVMYRMSLHPHIIHYHWQNVTFRGSFVREIIAGGTPSLLRQGLASLSTIALNVGAGGFGDAAIAGMSIVNRLTMSIFSMVVGLGQGYQPMCGFCYGARLYDRVKGGFWFCVKVSAVFLVCMAVLLSFFSSEVITLFRDDIHVVNVGAAALRYQLLTIIFSAIIIPANMVTQTCRMPIRANILAAARQGLFFVPLILVLPHHFGLLGVEISQPVSDVVTLLVTLPLVYLSLREMPSSNAN
;
A
#
# COMPACT_ATOMS: atom_id res chain seq x y z
N MET A 1 -4.31 -48.58 31.79
CA MET A 1 -4.58 -47.23 32.36
C MET A 1 -3.39 -46.32 32.01
N CYS A 2 -3.26 -45.77 30.81
CA CYS A 2 -2.26 -44.72 30.54
C CYS A 2 -2.38 -44.01 29.19
N CYS A 3 -3.01 -44.57 28.17
CA CYS A 3 -3.05 -43.95 26.84
C CYS A 3 -4.07 -42.78 26.73
N CYS A 4 -5.15 -42.80 27.54
CA CYS A 4 -6.13 -41.72 27.59
C CYS A 4 -5.63 -40.50 28.40
N CYS A 5 -4.80 -40.73 29.44
CA CYS A 5 -4.25 -39.64 30.27
C CYS A 5 -3.16 -38.88 29.52
N GLU A 6 -2.29 -39.54 28.75
CA GLU A 6 -1.29 -38.87 27.89
C GLU A 6 -1.94 -38.09 26.73
N ARG A 7 -3.03 -38.57 26.16
CA ARG A 7 -3.80 -37.84 25.17
C ARG A 7 -4.50 -36.64 25.76
N ALA A 8 -5.05 -36.76 26.95
CA ALA A 8 -5.68 -35.63 27.67
C ALA A 8 -4.63 -34.59 28.10
N GLN A 9 -3.45 -35.02 28.58
CA GLN A 9 -2.33 -34.13 28.90
C GLN A 9 -1.76 -33.45 27.64
N ARG A 10 -1.56 -34.16 26.54
CA ARG A 10 -1.15 -33.53 25.26
C ARG A 10 -2.19 -32.56 24.69
N ILE A 11 -3.48 -32.77 24.95
CA ILE A 11 -4.56 -31.87 24.57
C ILE A 11 -4.59 -30.63 25.50
N THR A 12 -4.31 -30.83 26.81
CA THR A 12 -4.19 -29.72 27.77
C THR A 12 -2.91 -28.93 27.59
N ASP A 13 -1.79 -29.55 27.29
CA ASP A 13 -0.52 -28.89 26.98
C ASP A 13 -0.58 -28.15 25.65
N LYS A 14 -1.28 -28.69 24.64
CA LYS A 14 -1.60 -27.95 23.39
C LYS A 14 -2.58 -26.79 23.58
N LYS A 15 -3.44 -26.86 24.59
CA LYS A 15 -4.34 -25.75 24.96
C LYS A 15 -3.65 -24.66 25.79
N MET A 16 -2.55 -24.96 26.44
CA MET A 16 -1.82 -24.04 27.31
C MET A 16 -0.65 -23.31 26.63
N GLN A 17 -0.19 -23.75 25.46
CA GLN A 17 0.76 -22.98 24.67
C GLN A 17 -0.04 -21.99 23.79
N LYS A 18 -0.51 -20.88 24.39
CA LYS A 18 -0.96 -19.73 23.61
C LYS A 18 0.17 -19.40 22.65
N ASP A 19 -0.15 -19.36 21.37
CA ASP A 19 0.81 -19.01 20.32
C ASP A 19 1.59 -17.77 20.78
N GLU A 20 2.93 -17.85 20.86
CA GLU A 20 3.79 -16.78 21.38
C GLU A 20 3.47 -15.44 20.69
N ASN A 21 3.10 -15.53 19.42
CA ASN A 21 2.70 -14.37 18.63
C ASN A 21 1.34 -13.78 19.09
N TYR A 22 0.38 -14.61 19.50
CA TYR A 22 -0.88 -14.15 20.08
C TYR A 22 -0.63 -13.38 21.37
N VAL A 23 0.18 -13.93 22.27
CA VAL A 23 0.55 -13.27 23.54
C VAL A 23 1.30 -11.97 23.27
N PHE A 24 2.23 -11.97 22.31
CA PHE A 24 2.96 -10.76 21.92
C PHE A 24 2.02 -9.66 21.45
N LEU A 25 1.11 -9.94 20.51
CA LEU A 25 0.21 -8.94 19.95
C LEU A 25 -0.84 -8.44 20.93
N THR A 26 -1.32 -9.31 21.85
CA THR A 26 -2.40 -8.98 22.79
C THR A 26 -1.93 -8.47 24.17
N SER A 27 -0.68 -8.77 24.59
CA SER A 27 -0.25 -8.51 25.96
C SER A 27 1.03 -7.66 26.06
N ALA A 28 1.95 -7.71 25.08
CA ALA A 28 3.20 -6.94 25.13
C ALA A 28 2.95 -5.41 25.07
N PRO A 29 3.88 -4.57 25.53
CA PRO A 29 3.76 -3.11 25.47
C PRO A 29 3.48 -2.61 24.05
N ILE A 30 2.49 -1.72 23.89
CA ILE A 30 2.02 -1.19 22.60
C ILE A 30 3.17 -0.66 21.71
N PRO A 31 4.11 0.17 22.24
CA PRO A 31 5.22 0.67 21.43
C PRO A 31 6.12 -0.44 20.88
N LYS A 32 6.37 -1.49 21.67
CA LYS A 32 7.20 -2.63 21.24
C LYS A 32 6.52 -3.43 20.14
N VAL A 33 5.22 -3.70 20.27
CA VAL A 33 4.44 -4.43 19.27
C VAL A 33 4.41 -3.67 17.95
N ILE A 34 3.97 -2.40 18.00
CA ILE A 34 3.84 -1.58 16.80
C ILE A 34 5.22 -1.36 16.14
N GLY A 35 6.25 -1.05 16.90
CA GLY A 35 7.60 -0.88 16.38
C GLY A 35 8.15 -2.13 15.68
N THR A 36 7.97 -3.32 16.30
CA THR A 36 8.40 -4.59 15.71
C THR A 36 7.69 -4.91 14.39
N MET A 37 6.42 -4.50 14.24
CA MET A 37 5.64 -4.71 13.02
C MET A 37 5.87 -3.60 11.97
N ALA A 38 6.03 -2.35 12.41
CA ALA A 38 6.17 -1.19 11.53
C ALA A 38 7.53 -1.14 10.84
N VAL A 39 8.64 -1.44 11.53
CA VAL A 39 9.99 -1.35 10.97
C VAL A 39 10.15 -2.20 9.71
N PRO A 40 9.84 -3.51 9.70
CA PRO A 40 9.92 -4.32 8.47
C PRO A 40 9.00 -3.81 7.36
N THR A 41 7.82 -3.29 7.72
CA THR A 41 6.87 -2.76 6.75
C THR A 41 7.38 -1.46 6.10
N ILE A 42 7.95 -0.56 6.88
CA ILE A 42 8.58 0.68 6.40
C ILE A 42 9.77 0.34 5.48
N ILE A 43 10.62 -0.61 5.89
CA ILE A 43 11.75 -1.07 5.06
C ILE A 43 11.24 -1.61 3.71
N SER A 44 10.20 -2.45 3.71
CA SER A 44 9.62 -2.96 2.47
C SER A 44 9.12 -1.85 1.55
N MET A 45 8.47 -0.82 2.10
CA MET A 45 7.99 0.33 1.33
C MET A 45 9.13 1.17 0.76
N LEU A 46 10.16 1.44 1.55
CA LEU A 46 11.33 2.18 1.09
C LEU A 46 12.08 1.42 -0.01
N VAL A 47 12.29 0.12 0.16
CA VAL A 47 12.93 -0.72 -0.85
C VAL A 47 12.11 -0.75 -2.14
N THR A 48 10.78 -0.85 -2.05
CA THR A 48 9.89 -0.79 -3.22
C THR A 48 10.00 0.56 -3.94
N SER A 49 10.08 1.65 -3.20
CA SER A 49 10.27 2.99 -3.77
C SER A 49 11.62 3.13 -4.47
N LEU A 50 12.68 2.64 -3.84
CA LEU A 50 14.04 2.69 -4.41
C LEU A 50 14.15 1.85 -5.68
N TYR A 51 13.56 0.64 -5.69
CA TYR A 51 13.59 -0.19 -6.89
C TYR A 51 12.84 0.45 -8.06
N ASN A 52 11.67 1.06 -7.84
CA ASN A 52 10.93 1.78 -8.88
C ASN A 52 11.75 2.97 -9.44
N MET A 53 12.54 3.63 -8.60
CA MET A 53 13.44 4.70 -9.04
C MET A 53 14.59 4.15 -9.86
N ALA A 54 15.19 3.03 -9.45
CA ALA A 54 16.29 2.38 -10.16
C ALA A 54 15.85 1.91 -11.55
N ASP A 55 14.70 1.23 -11.66
CA ASP A 55 14.13 0.80 -12.93
C ASP A 55 13.92 2.00 -13.90
N THR A 56 13.28 3.07 -13.40
CA THR A 56 13.10 4.30 -14.19
C THR A 56 14.44 4.91 -14.63
N TYR A 57 15.46 4.88 -13.79
CA TYR A 57 16.78 5.40 -14.10
C TYR A 57 17.47 4.59 -15.23
N PHE A 58 17.46 3.25 -15.13
CA PHE A 58 18.08 2.40 -16.16
C PHE A 58 17.36 2.47 -17.49
N VAL A 59 16.03 2.46 -17.49
CA VAL A 59 15.23 2.64 -18.71
C VAL A 59 15.44 4.02 -19.32
N GLY A 60 15.60 5.06 -18.48
CA GLY A 60 15.89 6.42 -18.92
C GLY A 60 17.19 6.57 -19.72
N LYS A 61 18.13 5.63 -19.57
CA LYS A 61 19.39 5.59 -20.32
C LYS A 61 19.26 4.94 -21.72
N ILE A 62 18.14 4.30 -22.05
CA ILE A 62 17.95 3.65 -23.35
C ILE A 62 17.60 4.71 -24.40
N ASN A 63 16.40 5.29 -24.31
CA ASN A 63 15.92 6.40 -25.13
C ASN A 63 14.63 7.01 -24.52
N THR A 64 14.20 8.15 -25.07
CA THR A 64 13.00 8.86 -24.60
C THR A 64 11.71 8.05 -24.82
N GLN A 65 11.62 7.34 -25.94
CA GLN A 65 10.44 6.52 -26.27
C GLN A 65 10.27 5.34 -25.29
N ALA A 66 11.38 4.71 -24.91
CA ALA A 66 11.42 3.66 -23.90
C ALA A 66 10.91 4.16 -22.54
N THR A 67 11.41 5.31 -22.11
CA THR A 67 11.01 5.93 -20.84
C THR A 67 9.52 6.26 -20.83
N ALA A 68 9.00 6.82 -21.94
CA ALA A 68 7.58 7.11 -22.09
C ALA A 68 6.73 5.84 -22.06
N ALA A 69 7.17 4.76 -22.75
CA ALA A 69 6.47 3.47 -22.76
C ALA A 69 6.36 2.87 -21.36
N VAL A 70 7.46 2.83 -20.61
CA VAL A 70 7.47 2.35 -19.22
C VAL A 70 6.56 3.19 -18.34
N GLY A 71 6.56 4.53 -18.48
CA GLY A 71 5.66 5.42 -17.76
C GLY A 71 4.17 5.11 -18.01
N ILE A 72 3.81 4.80 -19.27
CA ILE A 72 2.45 4.39 -19.64
C ILE A 72 2.07 3.06 -18.97
N VAL A 73 2.97 2.07 -19.01
CA VAL A 73 2.72 0.74 -18.44
C VAL A 73 2.63 0.76 -16.92
N PHE A 74 3.33 1.67 -16.24
CA PHE A 74 3.20 1.84 -14.78
C PHE A 74 1.76 2.06 -14.33
N SER A 75 0.94 2.75 -15.11
CA SER A 75 -0.48 2.95 -14.76
C SER A 75 -1.25 1.62 -14.66
N VAL A 76 -0.98 0.67 -15.56
CA VAL A 76 -1.57 -0.69 -15.51
C VAL A 76 -1.06 -1.44 -14.28
N MET A 77 0.25 -1.34 -14.01
CA MET A 77 0.86 -2.02 -12.86
C MET A 77 0.34 -1.47 -11.51
N PHE A 78 0.02 -0.18 -11.42
CA PHE A 78 -0.66 0.38 -10.25
C PHE A 78 -2.07 -0.20 -10.04
N VAL A 79 -2.82 -0.43 -11.12
CA VAL A 79 -4.13 -1.10 -11.04
C VAL A 79 -3.96 -2.54 -10.56
N VAL A 80 -2.99 -3.27 -11.10
CA VAL A 80 -2.66 -4.65 -10.64
C VAL A 80 -2.32 -4.66 -9.14
N GLN A 81 -1.48 -3.73 -8.69
CA GLN A 81 -1.14 -3.59 -7.27
C GLN A 81 -2.36 -3.22 -6.40
N ALA A 82 -3.25 -2.36 -6.89
CA ALA A 82 -4.47 -2.00 -6.17
C ALA A 82 -5.36 -3.22 -5.91
N PHE A 83 -5.50 -4.11 -6.90
CA PHE A 83 -6.21 -5.39 -6.72
C PHE A 83 -5.45 -6.36 -5.81
N ALA A 84 -4.12 -6.40 -5.87
CA ALA A 84 -3.33 -7.20 -4.95
C ALA A 84 -3.54 -6.76 -3.48
N PHE A 85 -3.57 -5.45 -3.23
CA PHE A 85 -3.90 -4.90 -1.91
C PHE A 85 -5.37 -5.13 -1.53
N PHE A 86 -6.29 -5.12 -2.49
CA PHE A 86 -7.69 -5.45 -2.25
C PHE A 86 -7.84 -6.87 -1.70
N PHE A 87 -7.27 -7.87 -2.34
CA PHE A 87 -7.33 -9.26 -1.86
C PHE A 87 -6.51 -9.44 -0.58
N GLY A 88 -5.30 -8.89 -0.52
CA GLY A 88 -4.38 -9.04 0.60
C GLY A 88 -4.89 -8.40 1.88
N ASN A 89 -5.31 -7.14 1.86
CA ASN A 89 -5.85 -6.43 3.03
C ASN A 89 -7.27 -6.90 3.37
N GLY A 90 -8.09 -7.19 2.35
CA GLY A 90 -9.44 -7.73 2.55
C GLY A 90 -9.42 -9.00 3.38
N ALA A 91 -8.59 -9.96 2.98
CA ALA A 91 -8.40 -11.19 3.75
C ALA A 91 -7.64 -10.95 5.05
N GLY A 92 -6.59 -10.14 5.02
CA GLY A 92 -5.72 -9.90 6.17
C GLY A 92 -6.46 -9.35 7.37
N THR A 93 -7.35 -8.39 7.19
CA THR A 93 -8.17 -7.82 8.27
C THR A 93 -9.09 -8.88 8.92
N TYR A 94 -9.67 -9.77 8.11
CA TYR A 94 -10.46 -10.89 8.62
C TYR A 94 -9.59 -11.91 9.36
N ILE A 95 -8.45 -12.31 8.77
CA ILE A 95 -7.49 -13.25 9.36
C ILE A 95 -7.06 -12.76 10.75
N ALA A 96 -6.65 -11.49 10.88
CA ALA A 96 -6.23 -10.94 12.16
C ALA A 96 -7.33 -11.01 13.22
N ARG A 97 -8.58 -10.69 12.86
CA ARG A 97 -9.73 -10.76 13.78
C ARG A 97 -10.05 -12.20 14.19
N GLU A 98 -10.05 -13.14 13.25
CA GLU A 98 -10.35 -14.56 13.55
C GLU A 98 -9.24 -15.20 14.39
N LEU A 99 -7.97 -14.85 14.15
CA LEU A 99 -6.85 -15.28 15.00
C LEU A 99 -6.95 -14.68 16.40
N GLY A 100 -7.34 -13.39 16.51
CA GLY A 100 -7.62 -12.77 17.79
C GLY A 100 -8.78 -13.40 18.55
N ALA A 101 -9.77 -13.94 17.84
CA ALA A 101 -10.89 -14.70 18.39
C ALA A 101 -10.58 -16.21 18.57
N GLU A 102 -9.33 -16.63 18.39
CA GLU A 102 -8.85 -18.01 18.47
C GLU A 102 -9.52 -18.99 17.46
N ARG A 103 -10.05 -18.47 16.36
CA ARG A 103 -10.74 -19.24 15.30
C ARG A 103 -9.83 -19.52 14.09
N LYS A 104 -8.73 -20.23 14.33
CA LYS A 104 -7.67 -20.50 13.35
C LYS A 104 -8.18 -21.10 12.03
N GLN A 105 -9.13 -22.03 12.06
CA GLN A 105 -9.66 -22.69 10.86
C GLN A 105 -10.33 -21.70 9.88
N ASN A 106 -11.03 -20.71 10.39
CA ASN A 106 -11.63 -19.66 9.54
C ASN A 106 -10.54 -18.79 8.90
N ALA A 107 -9.48 -18.46 9.65
CA ALA A 107 -8.35 -17.73 9.13
C ALA A 107 -7.62 -18.50 8.01
N GLU A 108 -7.40 -19.80 8.16
CA GLU A 108 -6.79 -20.67 7.14
C GLU A 108 -7.62 -20.75 5.87
N ARG A 109 -8.94 -20.91 6.00
CA ARG A 109 -9.88 -20.88 4.85
C ARG A 109 -9.85 -19.55 4.13
N MET A 110 -9.88 -18.44 4.87
CA MET A 110 -9.82 -17.10 4.28
C MET A 110 -8.51 -16.87 3.54
N ALA A 111 -7.38 -17.25 4.13
CA ALA A 111 -6.06 -17.07 3.53
C ALA A 111 -5.96 -17.79 2.18
N SER A 112 -6.32 -19.08 2.15
CA SER A 112 -6.30 -19.89 0.93
C SER A 112 -7.29 -19.39 -0.12
N THR A 113 -8.51 -19.00 0.29
CA THR A 113 -9.55 -18.49 -0.61
C THR A 113 -9.13 -17.19 -1.26
N ALA A 114 -8.61 -16.23 -0.50
CA ALA A 114 -8.21 -14.94 -1.04
C ALA A 114 -7.00 -15.03 -1.97
N LEU A 115 -6.03 -15.91 -1.66
CA LEU A 115 -4.90 -16.16 -2.55
C LEU A 115 -5.37 -16.81 -3.86
N ALA A 116 -6.28 -17.78 -3.81
CA ALA A 116 -6.85 -18.41 -5.00
C ALA A 116 -7.59 -17.38 -5.88
N TYR A 117 -8.42 -16.52 -5.28
CA TYR A 117 -9.08 -15.44 -6.03
C TYR A 117 -8.10 -14.42 -6.59
N ALA A 118 -7.05 -14.04 -5.85
CA ALA A 118 -6.04 -13.12 -6.36
C ALA A 118 -5.31 -13.71 -7.58
N LEU A 119 -4.91 -14.98 -7.53
CA LEU A 119 -4.26 -15.66 -8.66
C LEU A 119 -5.21 -15.87 -9.84
N PHE A 120 -6.47 -16.22 -9.60
CA PHE A 120 -7.48 -16.33 -10.64
C PHE A 120 -7.71 -14.98 -11.35
N PHE A 121 -7.85 -13.91 -10.58
CA PHE A 121 -8.02 -12.56 -11.11
C PHE A 121 -6.76 -12.09 -11.86
N ALA A 122 -5.57 -12.42 -11.36
CA ALA A 122 -4.31 -12.18 -12.05
C ALA A 122 -4.24 -12.88 -13.40
N ALA A 123 -4.61 -14.17 -13.45
CA ALA A 123 -4.68 -14.93 -14.71
C ALA A 123 -5.67 -14.32 -15.70
N MET A 124 -6.83 -13.86 -15.22
CA MET A 124 -7.79 -13.15 -16.04
C MET A 124 -7.20 -11.84 -16.63
N ILE A 125 -6.47 -11.05 -15.82
CA ILE A 125 -5.79 -9.84 -16.29
C ILE A 125 -4.74 -10.18 -17.35
N VAL A 126 -3.96 -11.24 -17.16
CA VAL A 126 -2.97 -11.71 -18.15
C VAL A 126 -3.65 -12.06 -19.47
N VAL A 127 -4.66 -12.93 -19.44
CA VAL A 127 -5.37 -13.38 -20.63
C VAL A 127 -6.01 -12.20 -21.38
N LEU A 128 -6.79 -11.39 -20.67
CA LEU A 128 -7.45 -10.22 -21.29
C LEU A 128 -6.44 -9.18 -21.75
N GLY A 129 -5.39 -8.91 -20.97
CA GLY A 129 -4.35 -7.96 -21.31
C GLY A 129 -3.55 -8.37 -22.55
N LEU A 130 -3.24 -9.66 -22.70
CA LEU A 130 -2.54 -10.17 -23.89
C LEU A 130 -3.45 -10.23 -25.12
N LEU A 131 -4.72 -10.65 -24.96
CA LEU A 131 -5.69 -10.65 -26.07
C LEU A 131 -5.94 -9.23 -26.61
N PHE A 132 -6.00 -8.24 -25.75
CA PHE A 132 -6.27 -6.85 -26.11
C PHE A 132 -5.02 -5.96 -26.01
N LEU A 133 -3.81 -6.53 -26.16
CA LEU A 133 -2.54 -5.82 -25.96
C LEU A 133 -2.43 -4.56 -26.84
N HIS A 134 -2.78 -4.67 -28.11
CA HIS A 134 -2.69 -3.56 -29.06
C HIS A 134 -3.72 -2.45 -28.75
N PRO A 135 -5.04 -2.71 -28.65
CA PRO A 135 -6.00 -1.67 -28.30
C PRO A 135 -5.79 -1.10 -26.90
N LEU A 136 -5.33 -1.91 -25.95
CA LEU A 136 -5.00 -1.45 -24.59
C LEU A 136 -3.82 -0.47 -24.63
N SER A 137 -2.76 -0.75 -25.38
CA SER A 137 -1.62 0.16 -25.51
C SER A 137 -2.02 1.52 -26.10
N ILE A 138 -2.92 1.54 -27.09
CA ILE A 138 -3.45 2.79 -27.67
C ILE A 138 -4.31 3.53 -26.66
N LEU A 139 -5.21 2.83 -25.96
CA LEU A 139 -6.09 3.41 -24.93
C LEU A 139 -5.28 4.07 -23.79
N LEU A 140 -4.12 3.52 -23.46
CA LEU A 140 -3.20 4.06 -22.48
C LEU A 140 -2.43 5.30 -22.95
N GLY A 141 -2.58 5.70 -24.23
CA GLY A 141 -1.99 6.92 -24.77
C GLY A 141 -0.68 6.71 -25.53
N SER A 142 -0.39 5.47 -26.01
CA SER A 142 0.79 5.21 -26.83
C SER A 142 0.66 5.87 -28.21
N THR A 143 1.64 6.69 -28.59
CA THR A 143 1.78 7.21 -29.95
C THR A 143 2.35 6.14 -30.89
N PRO A 144 2.23 6.27 -32.23
CA PRO A 144 2.78 5.31 -33.16
C PRO A 144 4.28 5.00 -32.97
N THR A 145 5.06 5.97 -32.48
CA THR A 145 6.50 5.83 -32.23
C THR A 145 6.80 5.10 -30.88
N ILE A 146 5.91 5.21 -29.91
CA ILE A 146 6.06 4.60 -28.58
C ILE A 146 5.42 3.19 -28.54
N LEU A 147 4.43 2.94 -29.39
CA LEU A 147 3.60 1.73 -29.39
C LEU A 147 4.40 0.41 -29.42
N PRO A 148 5.47 0.24 -30.24
CA PRO A 148 6.27 -0.99 -30.20
C PRO A 148 6.86 -1.24 -28.81
N TYR A 149 7.49 -0.22 -28.21
CA TYR A 149 8.09 -0.31 -26.87
C TYR A 149 7.04 -0.60 -25.78
N THR A 150 5.86 0.02 -25.88
CA THR A 150 4.77 -0.23 -24.93
C THR A 150 4.26 -1.66 -25.02
N LYS A 151 4.10 -2.21 -26.24
CA LYS A 151 3.64 -3.59 -26.44
C LYS A 151 4.64 -4.60 -25.89
N ASP A 152 5.93 -4.39 -26.17
CA ASP A 152 6.99 -5.27 -25.68
C ASP A 152 7.06 -5.25 -24.15
N TYR A 153 7.10 -4.06 -23.54
CA TYR A 153 7.19 -3.93 -22.09
C TYR A 153 5.91 -4.40 -21.38
N LEU A 154 4.72 -4.00 -21.87
CA LEU A 154 3.45 -4.37 -21.29
C LEU A 154 3.18 -5.88 -21.41
N GLY A 155 3.44 -6.46 -22.60
CA GLY A 155 3.23 -7.88 -22.85
C GLY A 155 4.04 -8.76 -21.91
N ILE A 156 5.33 -8.43 -21.70
CA ILE A 156 6.20 -9.15 -20.76
C ILE A 156 5.76 -8.88 -19.32
N SER A 157 5.50 -7.63 -18.96
CA SER A 157 5.10 -7.25 -17.59
C SER A 157 3.80 -7.90 -17.15
N LEU A 158 2.85 -8.11 -18.07
CA LEU A 158 1.59 -8.83 -17.78
C LEU A 158 1.87 -10.27 -17.34
N LEU A 159 2.89 -10.95 -17.87
CA LEU A 159 3.25 -12.30 -17.43
C LEU A 159 3.72 -12.33 -15.96
N GLY A 160 4.22 -11.22 -15.44
CA GLY A 160 4.59 -11.05 -14.03
C GLY A 160 3.40 -10.84 -13.10
N THR A 161 2.22 -10.50 -13.63
CA THR A 161 1.03 -10.16 -12.82
C THR A 161 0.65 -11.23 -11.77
N PRO A 162 0.64 -12.54 -12.05
CA PRO A 162 0.34 -13.55 -11.04
C PRO A 162 1.35 -13.56 -9.88
N PHE A 163 2.62 -13.32 -10.19
CA PHE A 163 3.68 -13.31 -9.18
C PHE A 163 3.58 -12.08 -8.27
N ILE A 164 3.40 -10.87 -8.82
CA ILE A 164 3.26 -9.67 -8.00
C ILE A 164 1.98 -9.67 -7.18
N MET A 165 0.84 -10.12 -7.76
CA MET A 165 -0.42 -10.21 -7.03
C MET A 165 -0.34 -11.25 -5.93
N GLY A 166 0.24 -12.42 -6.19
CA GLY A 166 0.48 -13.46 -5.20
C GLY A 166 1.39 -12.97 -4.08
N THR A 167 2.53 -12.36 -4.42
CA THR A 167 3.49 -11.81 -3.45
C THR A 167 2.84 -10.78 -2.53
N LEU A 168 2.14 -9.78 -3.07
CA LEU A 168 1.52 -8.72 -2.28
C LEU A 168 0.33 -9.24 -1.45
N CYS A 169 -0.45 -10.19 -1.99
CA CYS A 169 -1.52 -10.84 -1.25
C CYS A 169 -0.96 -11.60 -0.03
N MET A 170 0.05 -12.45 -0.23
CA MET A 170 0.72 -13.20 0.84
C MET A 170 1.45 -12.27 1.82
N ASN A 171 2.13 -11.23 1.34
CA ASN A 171 2.79 -10.23 2.16
C ASN A 171 1.82 -9.59 3.17
N ASN A 172 0.67 -9.11 2.70
CA ASN A 172 -0.34 -8.53 3.56
C ASN A 172 -0.91 -9.55 4.54
N GLN A 173 -1.26 -10.75 4.08
CA GLN A 173 -1.80 -11.80 4.95
C GLN A 173 -0.81 -12.22 6.05
N MET A 174 0.48 -12.40 5.73
CA MET A 174 1.51 -12.74 6.73
C MET A 174 1.73 -11.60 7.72
N ARG A 175 1.70 -10.35 7.26
CA ARG A 175 1.78 -9.18 8.12
C ARG A 175 0.62 -9.12 9.10
N TYR A 176 -0.61 -9.37 8.65
CA TYR A 176 -1.80 -9.41 9.51
C TYR A 176 -1.82 -10.59 10.49
N GLN A 177 -1.05 -11.64 10.23
CA GLN A 177 -0.80 -12.71 11.19
C GLN A 177 0.25 -12.34 12.24
N GLY A 178 0.88 -11.15 12.14
CA GLY A 178 1.94 -10.70 13.04
C GLY A 178 3.36 -11.09 12.63
N TYR A 179 3.54 -11.63 11.42
CA TYR A 179 4.84 -12.07 10.90
C TYR A 179 5.43 -11.07 9.89
N ALA A 180 5.46 -9.78 10.25
CA ALA A 180 5.93 -8.70 9.38
C ALA A 180 7.37 -8.89 8.86
N ARG A 181 8.25 -9.49 9.65
CA ARG A 181 9.64 -9.80 9.22
C ARG A 181 9.66 -10.76 8.05
N TYR A 182 8.88 -11.85 8.12
CA TYR A 182 8.81 -12.84 7.04
C TYR A 182 8.15 -12.25 5.80
N SER A 183 7.15 -11.39 5.96
CA SER A 183 6.50 -10.71 4.84
C SER A 183 7.42 -9.75 4.10
N MET A 184 8.43 -9.20 4.76
CA MET A 184 9.43 -8.32 4.15
C MET A 184 10.37 -9.05 3.18
N TYR A 185 10.79 -10.28 3.50
CA TYR A 185 11.85 -10.97 2.74
C TYR A 185 11.51 -11.13 1.26
N GLY A 186 10.29 -11.54 0.90
CA GLY A 186 9.92 -11.72 -0.50
C GLY A 186 9.98 -10.42 -1.30
N VAL A 187 9.53 -9.32 -0.70
CA VAL A 187 9.55 -8.00 -1.35
C VAL A 187 10.97 -7.50 -1.53
N VAL A 188 11.80 -7.59 -0.48
CA VAL A 188 13.20 -7.10 -0.52
C VAL A 188 14.04 -7.91 -1.49
N VAL A 189 13.97 -9.26 -1.43
CA VAL A 189 14.73 -10.12 -2.33
C VAL A 189 14.31 -9.88 -3.78
N GLY A 190 13.00 -9.79 -4.06
CA GLY A 190 12.50 -9.50 -5.41
C GLY A 190 13.03 -8.16 -5.95
N ALA A 191 13.03 -7.12 -5.12
CA ALA A 191 13.54 -5.80 -5.50
C ALA A 191 15.06 -5.81 -5.76
N VAL A 192 15.84 -6.50 -4.91
CA VAL A 192 17.31 -6.62 -5.11
C VAL A 192 17.62 -7.37 -6.41
N VAL A 193 16.92 -8.49 -6.66
CA VAL A 193 17.09 -9.25 -7.91
C VAL A 193 16.78 -8.40 -9.13
N ASN A 194 15.68 -7.64 -9.12
CA ASN A 194 15.32 -6.74 -10.19
C ASN A 194 16.45 -5.70 -10.43
N CYS A 195 16.89 -4.97 -9.39
CA CYS A 195 17.93 -3.96 -9.51
C CYS A 195 19.27 -4.50 -10.03
N VAL A 196 19.59 -5.77 -9.76
CA VAL A 196 20.81 -6.43 -10.27
C VAL A 196 20.61 -6.86 -11.72
N LEU A 197 19.44 -7.38 -12.06
CA LEU A 197 19.17 -7.88 -13.42
C LEU A 197 18.92 -6.76 -14.43
N ASP A 198 18.40 -5.59 -14.02
CA ASP A 198 18.15 -4.47 -14.91
C ASP A 198 19.38 -4.10 -15.75
N PRO A 199 20.54 -3.71 -15.18
CA PRO A 199 21.70 -3.34 -15.98
C PRO A 199 22.25 -4.52 -16.82
N VAL A 200 22.13 -5.74 -16.34
CA VAL A 200 22.60 -6.93 -17.05
C VAL A 200 21.75 -7.19 -18.28
N LEU A 201 20.44 -7.24 -18.16
CA LEU A 201 19.55 -7.57 -19.28
C LEU A 201 19.40 -6.38 -20.25
N ILE A 202 19.38 -5.15 -19.74
CA ILE A 202 19.24 -3.95 -20.58
C ILE A 202 20.49 -3.72 -21.42
N PHE A 203 21.67 -3.69 -20.78
CA PHE A 203 22.90 -3.24 -21.42
C PHE A 203 23.81 -4.39 -21.83
N THR A 204 24.09 -5.35 -20.94
CA THR A 204 25.03 -6.45 -21.23
C THR A 204 24.44 -7.43 -22.23
N CYS A 205 23.17 -7.81 -22.08
CA CYS A 205 22.46 -8.68 -23.03
C CYS A 205 21.87 -7.91 -24.23
N GLY A 206 21.88 -6.58 -24.19
CA GLY A 206 21.38 -5.74 -25.30
C GLY A 206 19.87 -5.82 -25.53
N MET A 207 19.08 -6.30 -24.57
CA MET A 207 17.64 -6.50 -24.71
C MET A 207 16.83 -5.20 -24.62
N GLY A 208 17.44 -4.08 -24.26
CA GLY A 208 16.76 -2.79 -24.14
C GLY A 208 15.55 -2.83 -23.20
N VAL A 209 14.41 -2.29 -23.65
CA VAL A 209 13.17 -2.20 -22.85
C VAL A 209 12.63 -3.57 -22.46
N SER A 210 12.71 -4.57 -23.34
CA SER A 210 12.30 -5.94 -23.02
C SER A 210 13.15 -6.54 -21.90
N GLY A 211 14.45 -6.15 -21.82
CA GLY A 211 15.34 -6.55 -20.71
C GLY A 211 14.86 -6.04 -19.37
N ALA A 212 14.45 -4.77 -19.26
CA ALA A 212 13.86 -4.21 -18.06
C ALA A 212 12.57 -4.95 -17.63
N ALA A 213 11.70 -5.25 -18.59
CA ALA A 213 10.49 -6.01 -18.33
C ALA A 213 10.78 -7.42 -17.78
N TRP A 214 11.73 -8.15 -18.41
CA TRP A 214 12.13 -9.47 -17.93
C TRP A 214 12.83 -9.43 -16.56
N ALA A 215 13.64 -8.41 -16.28
CA ALA A 215 14.24 -8.21 -14.97
C ALA A 215 13.15 -8.04 -13.87
N SER A 216 12.12 -7.24 -14.18
CA SER A 216 10.98 -7.03 -13.29
C SER A 216 10.19 -8.33 -13.06
N VAL A 217 9.90 -9.10 -14.13
CA VAL A 217 9.20 -10.40 -14.01
C VAL A 217 10.03 -11.40 -13.21
N ALA A 218 11.34 -11.48 -13.47
CA ALA A 218 12.23 -12.38 -12.73
C ALA A 218 12.29 -12.00 -11.23
N GLY A 219 12.41 -10.70 -10.91
CA GLY A 219 12.35 -10.20 -9.53
C GLY A 219 11.03 -10.55 -8.85
N GLN A 220 9.89 -10.35 -9.51
CA GLN A 220 8.57 -10.70 -9.00
C GLN A 220 8.41 -12.21 -8.79
N MET A 221 8.89 -13.04 -9.73
CA MET A 221 8.85 -14.49 -9.61
C MET A 221 9.70 -15.00 -8.44
N ILE A 222 10.93 -14.53 -8.31
CA ILE A 222 11.82 -14.91 -7.20
C ILE A 222 11.23 -14.39 -5.87
N GLY A 223 10.71 -13.16 -5.84
CA GLY A 223 10.01 -12.62 -4.67
C GLY A 223 8.82 -13.48 -4.25
N PHE A 224 8.02 -13.96 -5.22
CA PHE A 224 6.90 -14.86 -4.97
C PHE A 224 7.37 -16.22 -4.40
N LEU A 225 8.41 -16.81 -4.98
CA LEU A 225 8.97 -18.09 -4.51
C LEU A 225 9.52 -17.97 -3.07
N VAL A 226 10.24 -16.88 -2.78
CA VAL A 226 10.71 -16.59 -1.42
C VAL A 226 9.53 -16.40 -0.46
N MET A 227 8.49 -15.66 -0.85
CA MET A 227 7.30 -15.45 -0.03
C MET A 227 6.57 -16.77 0.23
N TYR A 228 6.42 -17.61 -0.81
CA TYR A 228 5.84 -18.93 -0.66
C TYR A 228 6.68 -19.81 0.27
N ARG A 229 8.02 -19.78 0.14
CA ARG A 229 8.93 -20.51 1.05
C ARG A 229 8.80 -20.05 2.50
N MET A 230 8.64 -18.73 2.73
CA MET A 230 8.42 -18.17 4.06
C MET A 230 7.06 -18.59 4.64
N SER A 231 6.02 -18.74 3.81
CA SER A 231 4.70 -19.18 4.26
C SER A 231 4.67 -20.64 4.74
N LEU A 232 5.70 -21.45 4.43
CA LEU A 232 5.83 -22.82 4.94
C LEU A 232 6.40 -22.88 6.36
N HIS A 233 6.66 -21.74 7.01
CA HIS A 233 7.11 -21.71 8.40
C HIS A 233 6.02 -22.24 9.34
N PRO A 234 6.35 -23.09 10.35
CA PRO A 234 5.37 -23.82 11.16
C PRO A 234 4.31 -22.97 11.88
N HIS A 235 4.62 -21.70 12.16
CA HIS A 235 3.72 -20.77 12.88
C HIS A 235 2.87 -19.92 11.95
N ILE A 236 3.13 -19.92 10.64
CA ILE A 236 2.37 -19.15 9.64
C ILE A 236 1.26 -20.05 9.09
N ILE A 237 0.13 -19.45 8.72
CA ILE A 237 -0.97 -20.16 8.08
C ILE A 237 -0.50 -20.70 6.72
N HIS A 238 -0.62 -22.02 6.55
CA HIS A 238 -0.30 -22.70 5.30
C HIS A 238 -1.47 -22.58 4.32
N TYR A 239 -1.15 -22.40 3.04
CA TYR A 239 -2.14 -22.33 1.96
C TYR A 239 -2.44 -23.75 1.45
N HIS A 240 -3.68 -24.19 1.57
CA HIS A 240 -4.15 -25.48 1.08
C HIS A 240 -5.33 -25.30 0.13
N TRP A 241 -5.27 -25.90 -1.04
CA TRP A 241 -6.36 -25.87 -2.02
C TRP A 241 -7.67 -26.44 -1.47
N GLN A 242 -7.58 -27.40 -0.55
CA GLN A 242 -8.73 -27.99 0.14
C GLN A 242 -9.50 -26.99 1.03
N ASN A 243 -8.83 -25.92 1.46
CA ASN A 243 -9.41 -24.86 2.29
C ASN A 243 -10.09 -23.78 1.46
N VAL A 244 -9.96 -23.79 0.14
CA VAL A 244 -10.61 -22.83 -0.75
C VAL A 244 -12.13 -23.02 -0.70
N THR A 245 -12.86 -21.94 -0.46
CA THR A 245 -14.31 -21.97 -0.36
C THR A 245 -14.93 -20.84 -1.13
N PHE A 246 -16.00 -21.13 -1.88
CA PHE A 246 -16.77 -20.16 -2.66
C PHE A 246 -17.98 -19.57 -1.89
N ARG A 247 -17.94 -19.65 -0.54
CA ARG A 247 -19.02 -19.09 0.27
C ARG A 247 -19.09 -17.57 0.14
N GLY A 248 -20.28 -17.05 -0.18
CA GLY A 248 -20.50 -15.60 -0.35
C GLY A 248 -20.14 -14.75 0.89
N SER A 249 -20.13 -15.35 2.09
CA SER A 249 -19.68 -14.68 3.31
C SER A 249 -18.20 -14.29 3.27
N PHE A 250 -17.33 -15.16 2.74
CA PHE A 250 -15.89 -14.87 2.60
C PHE A 250 -15.65 -13.79 1.54
N VAL A 251 -16.37 -13.87 0.42
CA VAL A 251 -16.32 -12.84 -0.64
C VAL A 251 -16.72 -11.47 -0.08
N ARG A 252 -17.81 -11.43 0.71
CA ARG A 252 -18.29 -10.18 1.34
C ARG A 252 -17.24 -9.59 2.30
N GLU A 253 -16.55 -10.41 3.09
CA GLU A 253 -15.48 -9.94 3.99
C GLU A 253 -14.27 -9.44 3.21
N ILE A 254 -13.88 -10.09 2.11
CA ILE A 254 -12.79 -9.62 1.22
C ILE A 254 -13.17 -8.26 0.64
N ILE A 255 -14.40 -8.10 0.13
CA ILE A 255 -14.87 -6.83 -0.42
C ILE A 255 -14.88 -5.76 0.67
N ALA A 256 -15.47 -6.04 1.83
CA ALA A 256 -15.59 -5.08 2.91
C ALA A 256 -14.24 -4.58 3.44
N GLY A 257 -13.25 -5.48 3.58
CA GLY A 257 -11.91 -5.14 4.05
C GLY A 257 -10.97 -4.64 2.95
N GLY A 258 -11.21 -5.04 1.68
CA GLY A 258 -10.33 -4.72 0.55
C GLY A 258 -10.67 -3.40 -0.16
N THR A 259 -11.99 -3.06 -0.27
CA THR A 259 -12.44 -1.86 -0.99
C THR A 259 -11.76 -0.56 -0.50
N PRO A 260 -11.53 -0.32 0.81
CA PRO A 260 -10.81 0.87 1.23
C PRO A 260 -9.39 0.96 0.64
N SER A 261 -8.71 -0.17 0.50
CA SER A 261 -7.36 -0.21 -0.09
C SER A 261 -7.40 0.02 -1.59
N LEU A 262 -8.37 -0.55 -2.29
CA LEU A 262 -8.60 -0.32 -3.72
C LEU A 262 -8.91 1.15 -4.00
N LEU A 263 -9.80 1.76 -3.23
CA LEU A 263 -10.14 3.19 -3.36
C LEU A 263 -8.92 4.07 -3.11
N ARG A 264 -8.16 3.81 -2.05
CA ARG A 264 -6.96 4.60 -1.73
C ARG A 264 -5.93 4.56 -2.85
N GLN A 265 -5.63 3.37 -3.42
CA GLN A 265 -4.65 3.23 -4.49
C GLN A 265 -5.17 3.77 -5.84
N GLY A 266 -6.40 3.42 -6.19
CA GLY A 266 -7.01 3.87 -7.45
C GLY A 266 -7.20 5.39 -7.50
N LEU A 267 -7.69 5.98 -6.42
CA LEU A 267 -7.88 7.42 -6.34
C LEU A 267 -6.56 8.20 -6.27
N ALA A 268 -5.48 7.62 -5.74
CA ALA A 268 -4.16 8.23 -5.79
C ALA A 268 -3.67 8.42 -7.23
N SER A 269 -3.88 7.41 -8.09
CA SER A 269 -3.55 7.52 -9.52
C SER A 269 -4.40 8.57 -10.22
N LEU A 270 -5.72 8.58 -9.96
CA LEU A 270 -6.63 9.58 -10.52
C LEU A 270 -6.28 11.00 -10.08
N SER A 271 -5.89 11.17 -8.80
CA SER A 271 -5.42 12.45 -8.27
C SER A 271 -4.19 12.98 -9.00
N THR A 272 -3.23 12.10 -9.30
CA THR A 272 -2.02 12.50 -10.03
C THR A 272 -2.37 12.98 -11.45
N ILE A 273 -3.30 12.30 -12.12
CA ILE A 273 -3.78 12.74 -13.44
C ILE A 273 -4.48 14.10 -13.33
N ALA A 274 -5.39 14.25 -12.37
CA ALA A 274 -6.12 15.50 -12.15
C ALA A 274 -5.18 16.66 -11.80
N LEU A 275 -4.12 16.40 -11.00
CA LEU A 275 -3.08 17.37 -10.69
C LEU A 275 -2.35 17.85 -11.95
N ASN A 276 -1.94 16.93 -12.80
CA ASN A 276 -1.24 17.27 -14.06
C ASN A 276 -2.13 18.06 -15.01
N VAL A 277 -3.42 17.71 -15.11
CA VAL A 277 -4.40 18.46 -15.90
C VAL A 277 -4.62 19.86 -15.32
N GLY A 278 -4.81 19.97 -14.01
CA GLY A 278 -5.01 21.25 -13.34
C GLY A 278 -3.78 22.19 -13.41
N ALA A 279 -2.58 21.62 -13.29
CA ALA A 279 -1.32 22.37 -13.40
C ALA A 279 -0.97 22.73 -14.85
N GLY A 280 -1.46 21.93 -15.84
CA GLY A 280 -1.10 22.05 -17.26
C GLY A 280 -1.43 23.41 -17.87
N GLY A 281 -2.50 24.07 -17.39
CA GLY A 281 -2.88 25.41 -17.83
C GLY A 281 -1.90 26.52 -17.45
N PHE A 282 -0.94 26.24 -16.54
CA PHE A 282 0.04 27.21 -16.02
C PHE A 282 1.48 26.93 -16.51
N GLY A 283 1.64 26.02 -17.46
CA GLY A 283 2.90 25.71 -18.11
C GLY A 283 3.68 24.55 -17.47
N ASP A 284 4.75 24.16 -18.15
CA ASP A 284 5.55 22.98 -17.78
C ASP A 284 6.24 23.12 -16.42
N ALA A 285 6.61 24.33 -16.02
CA ALA A 285 7.22 24.60 -14.73
C ALA A 285 6.27 24.27 -13.57
N ALA A 286 4.97 24.57 -13.73
CA ALA A 286 3.96 24.23 -12.72
C ALA A 286 3.77 22.72 -12.59
N ILE A 287 3.69 21.99 -13.71
CA ILE A 287 3.59 20.53 -13.72
C ILE A 287 4.83 19.91 -13.05
N ALA A 288 6.03 20.37 -13.42
CA ALA A 288 7.28 19.86 -12.86
C ALA A 288 7.39 20.13 -11.35
N GLY A 289 7.12 21.36 -10.91
CA GLY A 289 7.15 21.74 -9.50
C GLY A 289 6.17 20.91 -8.66
N MET A 290 4.91 20.82 -9.08
CA MET A 290 3.88 20.02 -8.39
C MET A 290 4.20 18.53 -8.37
N SER A 291 4.79 17.99 -9.44
CA SER A 291 5.22 16.59 -9.50
C SER A 291 6.31 16.29 -8.49
N ILE A 292 7.28 17.17 -8.31
CA ILE A 292 8.36 17.04 -7.30
C ILE A 292 7.74 17.08 -5.89
N VAL A 293 6.85 18.05 -5.61
CA VAL A 293 6.14 18.15 -4.34
C VAL A 293 5.35 16.89 -4.02
N ASN A 294 4.62 16.35 -5.00
CA ASN A 294 3.87 15.10 -4.83
C ASN A 294 4.77 13.91 -4.49
N ARG A 295 5.92 13.76 -5.15
CA ARG A 295 6.90 12.69 -4.87
C ARG A 295 7.49 12.81 -3.46
N LEU A 296 7.87 14.02 -3.05
CA LEU A 296 8.38 14.29 -1.70
C LEU A 296 7.33 13.94 -0.63
N THR A 297 6.12 14.40 -0.82
CA THR A 297 5.00 14.16 0.09
C THR A 297 4.66 12.67 0.17
N MET A 298 4.64 11.94 -0.96
CA MET A 298 4.43 10.49 -0.96
C MET A 298 5.52 9.74 -0.20
N SER A 299 6.78 10.17 -0.29
CA SER A 299 7.89 9.57 0.45
C SER A 299 7.71 9.74 1.97
N ILE A 300 7.29 10.94 2.42
CA ILE A 300 6.98 11.21 3.82
C ILE A 300 5.80 10.34 4.29
N PHE A 301 4.73 10.26 3.48
CA PHE A 301 3.57 9.44 3.82
C PHE A 301 3.86 7.94 3.87
N SER A 302 4.82 7.44 3.11
CA SER A 302 5.21 6.02 3.16
C SER A 302 5.61 5.58 4.56
N MET A 303 6.25 6.45 5.35
CA MET A 303 6.60 6.15 6.74
C MET A 303 5.36 6.10 7.64
N VAL A 304 4.43 7.06 7.50
CA VAL A 304 3.19 7.09 8.30
C VAL A 304 2.28 5.91 7.94
N VAL A 305 2.17 5.59 6.65
CA VAL A 305 1.44 4.41 6.15
C VAL A 305 2.09 3.14 6.68
N GLY A 306 3.41 3.03 6.66
CA GLY A 306 4.15 1.88 7.21
C GLY A 306 3.92 1.70 8.70
N LEU A 307 3.90 2.78 9.49
CA LEU A 307 3.56 2.75 10.91
C LEU A 307 2.12 2.26 11.12
N GLY A 308 1.17 2.81 10.39
CA GLY A 308 -0.24 2.40 10.45
C GLY A 308 -0.46 0.94 10.02
N GLN A 309 0.24 0.49 8.98
CA GLN A 309 0.22 -0.92 8.57
C GLN A 309 0.84 -1.84 9.63
N GLY A 310 1.84 -1.37 10.38
CA GLY A 310 2.40 -2.08 11.54
C GLY A 310 1.43 -2.17 12.72
N TYR A 311 0.53 -1.20 12.86
CA TYR A 311 -0.53 -1.21 13.87
C TYR A 311 -1.68 -2.18 13.54
N GLN A 312 -2.01 -2.38 12.26
CA GLN A 312 -3.16 -3.18 11.82
C GLN A 312 -3.19 -4.62 12.37
N PRO A 313 -2.08 -5.40 12.42
CA PRO A 313 -2.08 -6.72 13.04
C PRO A 313 -2.52 -6.70 14.49
N MET A 314 -1.90 -5.82 15.30
CA MET A 314 -2.27 -5.66 16.71
C MET A 314 -3.74 -5.23 16.85
N CYS A 315 -4.19 -4.29 16.04
CA CYS A 315 -5.58 -3.82 16.01
C CYS A 315 -6.55 -4.98 15.75
N GLY A 316 -6.30 -5.81 14.73
CA GLY A 316 -7.15 -6.94 14.38
C GLY A 316 -7.21 -8.01 15.46
N PHE A 317 -6.05 -8.41 16.00
CA PHE A 317 -5.98 -9.38 17.11
C PHE A 317 -6.70 -8.87 18.36
N CYS A 318 -6.41 -7.64 18.78
CA CYS A 318 -7.05 -7.05 19.96
C CYS A 318 -8.56 -6.85 19.78
N TYR A 319 -9.00 -6.49 18.55
CA TYR A 319 -10.43 -6.38 18.24
C TYR A 319 -11.12 -7.74 18.28
N GLY A 320 -10.50 -8.80 17.71
CA GLY A 320 -11.00 -10.17 17.76
C GLY A 320 -11.06 -10.73 19.18
N ALA A 321 -10.07 -10.42 20.01
CA ALA A 321 -10.00 -10.77 21.43
C ALA A 321 -10.87 -9.86 22.34
N ARG A 322 -11.59 -8.90 21.80
CA ARG A 322 -12.40 -7.89 22.51
C ARG A 322 -11.60 -6.98 23.46
N LEU A 323 -10.31 -6.81 23.21
CA LEU A 323 -9.41 -5.93 23.98
C LEU A 323 -9.45 -4.49 23.41
N TYR A 324 -10.60 -3.85 23.45
CA TYR A 324 -10.86 -2.56 22.80
C TYR A 324 -10.00 -1.41 23.34
N ASP A 325 -9.64 -1.42 24.63
CA ASP A 325 -8.77 -0.38 25.19
C ASP A 325 -7.37 -0.42 24.58
N ARG A 326 -6.88 -1.61 24.24
CA ARG A 326 -5.60 -1.73 23.51
C ARG A 326 -5.71 -1.26 22.05
N VAL A 327 -6.84 -1.47 21.40
CA VAL A 327 -7.10 -0.91 20.06
C VAL A 327 -7.04 0.62 20.12
N LYS A 328 -7.74 1.23 21.07
CA LYS A 328 -7.74 2.69 21.29
C LYS A 328 -6.33 3.21 21.65
N GLY A 329 -5.64 2.52 22.56
CA GLY A 329 -4.26 2.87 22.96
C GLY A 329 -3.28 2.82 21.80
N GLY A 330 -3.37 1.78 20.94
CA GLY A 330 -2.54 1.65 19.73
C GLY A 330 -2.83 2.73 18.69
N PHE A 331 -4.11 3.08 18.49
CA PHE A 331 -4.51 4.18 17.63
C PHE A 331 -3.87 5.50 18.07
N TRP A 332 -4.01 5.89 19.33
CA TRP A 332 -3.45 7.13 19.85
C TRP A 332 -1.92 7.13 19.88
N PHE A 333 -1.30 5.96 20.08
CA PHE A 333 0.15 5.84 19.94
C PHE A 333 0.59 6.15 18.52
N CYS A 334 -0.06 5.55 17.50
CA CYS A 334 0.23 5.83 16.09
C CYS A 334 0.02 7.31 15.75
N VAL A 335 -1.07 7.93 16.23
CA VAL A 335 -1.34 9.36 16.02
C VAL A 335 -0.21 10.22 16.58
N LYS A 336 0.21 9.96 17.83
CA LYS A 336 1.29 10.72 18.50
C LYS A 336 2.62 10.59 17.75
N VAL A 337 3.03 9.37 17.42
CA VAL A 337 4.30 9.12 16.71
C VAL A 337 4.28 9.74 15.32
N SER A 338 3.18 9.58 14.58
CA SER A 338 3.00 10.20 13.27
C SER A 338 3.01 11.73 13.36
N ALA A 339 2.35 12.32 14.37
CA ALA A 339 2.31 13.76 14.55
C ALA A 339 3.71 14.32 14.83
N VAL A 340 4.47 13.72 15.74
CA VAL A 340 5.86 14.13 16.03
C VAL A 340 6.71 14.05 14.78
N PHE A 341 6.65 12.93 14.06
CA PHE A 341 7.41 12.73 12.82
C PHE A 341 7.05 13.78 11.76
N LEU A 342 5.75 14.01 11.51
CA LEU A 342 5.29 14.96 10.49
C LEU A 342 5.61 16.40 10.86
N VAL A 343 5.54 16.78 12.14
CA VAL A 343 5.97 18.11 12.61
C VAL A 343 7.47 18.30 12.38
N CYS A 344 8.29 17.33 12.77
CA CYS A 344 9.74 17.41 12.54
C CYS A 344 10.07 17.54 11.04
N MET A 345 9.41 16.75 10.19
CA MET A 345 9.60 16.84 8.74
C MET A 345 9.08 18.15 8.16
N ALA A 346 7.93 18.65 8.63
CA ALA A 346 7.37 19.92 8.19
C ALA A 346 8.28 21.08 8.54
N VAL A 347 8.80 21.13 9.76
CA VAL A 347 9.75 22.18 10.19
C VAL A 347 11.03 22.10 9.36
N LEU A 348 11.65 20.91 9.26
CA LEU A 348 12.88 20.72 8.50
C LEU A 348 12.75 21.15 7.04
N LEU A 349 11.73 20.65 6.35
CA LEU A 349 11.52 20.90 4.94
C LEU A 349 11.01 22.33 4.67
N SER A 350 10.37 23.00 5.62
CA SER A 350 9.97 24.41 5.46
C SER A 350 11.18 25.33 5.36
N PHE A 351 12.24 25.05 6.12
CA PHE A 351 13.49 25.82 6.04
C PHE A 351 14.26 25.56 4.76
N PHE A 352 14.25 24.33 4.26
CA PHE A 352 15.02 23.90 3.10
C PHE A 352 14.15 23.65 1.86
N SER A 353 12.97 24.29 1.77
CA SER A 353 12.02 24.02 0.68
C SER A 353 12.59 24.31 -0.71
N SER A 354 13.30 25.42 -0.87
CA SER A 354 13.89 25.80 -2.15
C SER A 354 15.06 24.89 -2.52
N GLU A 355 15.96 24.61 -1.58
CA GLU A 355 17.13 23.76 -1.76
C GLU A 355 16.72 22.33 -2.13
N VAL A 356 15.69 21.81 -1.48
CA VAL A 356 15.18 20.45 -1.77
C VAL A 356 14.59 20.38 -3.18
N ILE A 357 13.82 21.38 -3.62
CA ILE A 357 13.29 21.41 -5.00
C ILE A 357 14.43 21.55 -6.02
N THR A 358 15.41 22.44 -5.76
CA THR A 358 16.59 22.65 -6.62
C THR A 358 17.38 21.36 -6.82
N LEU A 359 17.46 20.49 -5.80
CA LEU A 359 18.14 19.19 -5.91
C LEU A 359 17.52 18.30 -7.00
N PHE A 360 16.21 18.42 -7.26
CA PHE A 360 15.53 17.67 -8.31
C PHE A 360 15.55 18.38 -9.66
N ARG A 361 15.45 19.73 -9.67
CA ARG A 361 15.44 20.54 -10.87
C ARG A 361 15.95 21.94 -10.56
N ASP A 362 17.10 22.28 -11.14
CA ASP A 362 17.71 23.61 -11.06
C ASP A 362 17.11 24.53 -12.16
N ASP A 363 15.87 24.97 -11.93
CA ASP A 363 15.13 25.91 -12.77
C ASP A 363 14.35 26.83 -11.84
N ILE A 364 14.61 28.15 -11.93
CA ILE A 364 14.04 29.14 -11.02
C ILE A 364 12.50 29.14 -11.01
N HIS A 365 11.87 28.90 -12.16
CA HIS A 365 10.40 28.86 -12.26
C HIS A 365 9.84 27.63 -11.56
N VAL A 366 10.49 26.47 -11.73
CA VAL A 366 10.12 25.22 -11.06
C VAL A 366 10.33 25.32 -9.55
N VAL A 367 11.47 25.91 -9.13
CA VAL A 367 11.80 26.11 -7.71
C VAL A 367 10.79 27.04 -7.04
N ASN A 368 10.40 28.14 -7.66
CA ASN A 368 9.44 29.09 -7.09
C ASN A 368 8.07 28.44 -6.87
N VAL A 369 7.52 27.74 -7.87
CA VAL A 369 6.24 27.05 -7.75
C VAL A 369 6.33 25.89 -6.75
N GLY A 370 7.36 25.05 -6.89
CA GLY A 370 7.51 23.88 -6.04
C GLY A 370 7.75 24.22 -4.57
N ALA A 371 8.57 25.24 -4.28
CA ALA A 371 8.84 25.65 -2.90
C ALA A 371 7.60 26.30 -2.24
N ALA A 372 6.82 27.08 -2.97
CA ALA A 372 5.56 27.65 -2.47
C ALA A 372 4.54 26.54 -2.17
N ALA A 373 4.30 25.65 -3.14
CA ALA A 373 3.39 24.53 -3.00
C ALA A 373 3.81 23.59 -1.85
N LEU A 374 5.11 23.30 -1.73
CA LEU A 374 5.64 22.47 -0.63
C LEU A 374 5.36 23.10 0.74
N ARG A 375 5.60 24.40 0.90
CA ARG A 375 5.31 25.12 2.15
C ARG A 375 3.83 25.06 2.52
N TYR A 376 2.91 25.28 1.57
CA TYR A 376 1.48 25.15 1.82
C TYR A 376 1.11 23.71 2.23
N GLN A 377 1.67 22.72 1.55
CA GLN A 377 1.43 21.30 1.85
C GLN A 377 1.93 20.91 3.24
N LEU A 378 3.10 21.44 3.66
CA LEU A 378 3.70 21.16 4.97
C LEU A 378 2.87 21.72 6.14
N LEU A 379 2.09 22.79 5.94
CA LEU A 379 1.18 23.33 6.96
C LEU A 379 0.06 22.33 7.32
N THR A 380 -0.41 21.56 6.37
CA THR A 380 -1.55 20.65 6.56
C THR A 380 -1.16 19.18 6.67
N ILE A 381 0.10 18.84 6.36
CA ILE A 381 0.59 17.44 6.37
C ILE A 381 0.37 16.77 7.72
N ILE A 382 0.41 17.55 8.82
CA ILE A 382 0.21 17.03 10.18
C ILE A 382 -1.17 16.38 10.38
N PHE A 383 -2.18 16.80 9.64
CA PHE A 383 -3.53 16.23 9.73
C PHE A 383 -3.56 14.76 9.31
N SER A 384 -2.62 14.37 8.46
CA SER A 384 -2.45 12.96 8.07
C SER A 384 -2.04 12.04 9.23
N ALA A 385 -1.52 12.62 10.32
CA ALA A 385 -1.21 11.87 11.54
C ALA A 385 -2.46 11.20 12.14
N ILE A 386 -3.64 11.77 11.96
CA ILE A 386 -4.90 11.17 12.40
C ILE A 386 -5.66 10.52 11.25
N ILE A 387 -5.62 11.10 10.04
CA ILE A 387 -6.37 10.60 8.87
C ILE A 387 -5.93 9.18 8.50
N ILE A 388 -4.62 8.92 8.44
CA ILE A 388 -4.10 7.60 8.02
C ILE A 388 -4.40 6.51 9.05
N PRO A 389 -4.07 6.66 10.35
CA PRO A 389 -4.47 5.66 11.35
C PRO A 389 -5.98 5.47 11.46
N ALA A 390 -6.78 6.54 11.27
CA ALA A 390 -8.23 6.48 11.27
C ALA A 390 -8.78 5.56 10.16
N ASN A 391 -8.29 5.69 8.94
CA ASN A 391 -8.64 4.80 7.86
C ASN A 391 -8.27 3.35 8.17
N MET A 392 -7.09 3.12 8.75
CA MET A 392 -6.59 1.77 9.05
C MET A 392 -7.35 1.09 10.19
N VAL A 393 -7.70 1.82 11.27
CA VAL A 393 -8.50 1.25 12.36
C VAL A 393 -9.91 0.91 11.90
N THR A 394 -10.57 1.78 11.15
CA THR A 394 -11.93 1.54 10.64
C THR A 394 -11.96 0.38 9.65
N GLN A 395 -10.95 0.25 8.79
CA GLN A 395 -10.78 -0.88 7.88
C GLN A 395 -10.62 -2.20 8.65
N THR A 396 -9.77 -2.21 9.68
CA THR A 396 -9.45 -3.43 10.45
C THR A 396 -10.61 -3.84 11.38
N CYS A 397 -11.32 -2.87 11.97
CA CYS A 397 -12.41 -3.10 12.91
C CYS A 397 -13.79 -3.34 12.25
N ARG A 398 -13.82 -3.75 10.98
CA ARG A 398 -15.06 -4.12 10.26
C ARG A 398 -16.06 -2.97 10.13
N MET A 399 -15.58 -1.76 9.84
CA MET A 399 -16.43 -0.57 9.59
C MET A 399 -16.29 -0.11 8.12
N PRO A 400 -16.75 -0.92 7.12
CA PRO A 400 -16.39 -0.72 5.72
C PRO A 400 -16.86 0.62 5.15
N ILE A 401 -18.04 1.10 5.53
CA ILE A 401 -18.57 2.37 5.04
C ILE A 401 -17.67 3.53 5.48
N ARG A 402 -17.33 3.58 6.78
CA ARG A 402 -16.42 4.62 7.32
C ARG A 402 -15.02 4.52 6.71
N ALA A 403 -14.50 3.29 6.58
CA ALA A 403 -13.20 3.05 5.95
C ALA A 403 -13.16 3.50 4.49
N ASN A 404 -14.23 3.25 3.72
CA ASN A 404 -14.35 3.68 2.33
C ASN A 404 -14.43 5.21 2.20
N ILE A 405 -15.22 5.87 3.06
CA ILE A 405 -15.30 7.34 3.08
C ILE A 405 -13.91 7.92 3.38
N LEU A 406 -13.23 7.44 4.42
CA LEU A 406 -11.90 7.92 4.79
C LEU A 406 -10.84 7.62 3.73
N ALA A 407 -10.93 6.47 3.05
CA ALA A 407 -10.02 6.13 1.96
C ALA A 407 -10.20 7.02 0.73
N ALA A 408 -11.46 7.36 0.42
CA ALA A 408 -11.80 8.18 -0.74
C ALA A 408 -11.64 9.68 -0.48
N ALA A 409 -11.80 10.14 0.77
CA ALA A 409 -11.94 11.55 1.11
C ALA A 409 -10.75 12.38 0.63
N ARG A 410 -9.53 11.99 1.02
CA ARG A 410 -8.35 12.83 0.84
C ARG A 410 -7.96 13.05 -0.62
N GLN A 411 -7.89 11.99 -1.41
CA GLN A 411 -7.38 12.05 -2.78
C GLN A 411 -8.47 12.02 -3.85
N GLY A 412 -9.63 11.44 -3.56
CA GLY A 412 -10.72 11.33 -4.53
C GLY A 412 -11.80 12.39 -4.32
N LEU A 413 -12.52 12.24 -3.21
CA LEU A 413 -13.78 12.97 -2.98
C LEU A 413 -13.58 14.50 -2.88
N PHE A 414 -12.50 14.95 -2.25
CA PHE A 414 -12.23 16.37 -2.05
C PHE A 414 -11.16 16.91 -3.00
N PHE A 415 -10.02 16.22 -3.14
CA PHE A 415 -8.93 16.75 -3.95
C PHE A 415 -9.29 16.90 -5.44
N VAL A 416 -9.90 15.88 -6.06
CA VAL A 416 -10.20 15.91 -7.50
C VAL A 416 -11.15 17.07 -7.86
N PRO A 417 -12.26 17.32 -7.17
CA PRO A 417 -13.07 18.51 -7.44
C PRO A 417 -12.32 19.84 -7.17
N LEU A 418 -11.53 19.91 -6.09
CA LEU A 418 -10.81 21.11 -5.73
C LEU A 418 -9.74 21.48 -6.76
N ILE A 419 -8.96 20.53 -7.25
CA ILE A 419 -7.93 20.80 -8.28
C ILE A 419 -8.53 21.19 -9.64
N LEU A 420 -9.78 20.86 -9.90
CA LEU A 420 -10.48 21.28 -11.10
C LEU A 420 -11.15 22.67 -10.94
N VAL A 421 -11.57 23.05 -9.74
CA VAL A 421 -12.32 24.29 -9.49
C VAL A 421 -11.41 25.43 -9.04
N LEU A 422 -10.52 25.20 -8.05
CA LEU A 422 -9.70 26.27 -7.47
C LEU A 422 -8.79 27.00 -8.47
N PRO A 423 -8.17 26.33 -9.45
CA PRO A 423 -7.35 27.00 -10.44
C PRO A 423 -8.11 28.03 -11.30
N HIS A 424 -9.42 27.84 -11.52
CA HIS A 424 -10.25 28.78 -12.26
C HIS A 424 -10.46 30.09 -11.50
N HIS A 425 -10.47 30.04 -10.15
CA HIS A 425 -10.72 31.21 -9.30
C HIS A 425 -9.44 31.89 -8.81
N PHE A 426 -8.40 31.10 -8.53
CA PHE A 426 -7.17 31.55 -7.88
C PHE A 426 -5.92 31.39 -8.74
N GLY A 427 -6.06 30.96 -10.01
CA GLY A 427 -4.91 30.72 -10.87
C GLY A 427 -3.96 29.66 -10.33
N LEU A 428 -2.65 29.89 -10.44
CA LEU A 428 -1.60 28.97 -9.98
C LEU A 428 -1.69 28.68 -8.47
N LEU A 429 -2.04 29.69 -7.66
CA LEU A 429 -2.26 29.51 -6.21
C LEU A 429 -3.34 28.46 -5.97
N GLY A 430 -4.39 28.40 -6.80
CA GLY A 430 -5.43 27.37 -6.71
C GLY A 430 -4.89 25.94 -6.88
N VAL A 431 -3.89 25.76 -7.74
CA VAL A 431 -3.20 24.46 -7.90
C VAL A 431 -2.41 24.11 -6.62
N GLU A 432 -1.63 25.08 -6.11
CA GLU A 432 -0.75 24.90 -4.95
C GLU A 432 -1.51 24.58 -3.66
N ILE A 433 -2.69 25.19 -3.45
CA ILE A 433 -3.49 25.02 -2.23
C ILE A 433 -4.54 23.92 -2.32
N SER A 434 -4.76 23.31 -3.48
CA SER A 434 -5.82 22.28 -3.65
C SER A 434 -5.67 21.11 -2.69
N GLN A 435 -4.44 20.58 -2.52
CA GLN A 435 -4.19 19.47 -1.59
C GLN A 435 -4.27 19.91 -0.12
N PRO A 436 -3.69 21.05 0.30
CA PRO A 436 -3.90 21.61 1.64
C PRO A 436 -5.37 21.77 2.02
N VAL A 437 -6.19 22.33 1.15
CA VAL A 437 -7.63 22.47 1.40
C VAL A 437 -8.32 21.10 1.52
N SER A 438 -7.97 20.17 0.63
CA SER A 438 -8.47 18.78 0.72
C SER A 438 -8.12 18.13 2.06
N ASP A 439 -6.90 18.33 2.56
CA ASP A 439 -6.45 17.78 3.85
C ASP A 439 -7.24 18.35 5.02
N VAL A 440 -7.56 19.66 5.02
CA VAL A 440 -8.41 20.30 6.03
C VAL A 440 -9.84 19.74 6.01
N VAL A 441 -10.46 19.67 4.83
CA VAL A 441 -11.83 19.12 4.70
C VAL A 441 -11.86 17.65 5.10
N THR A 442 -10.85 16.88 4.70
CA THR A 442 -10.72 15.48 5.12
C THR A 442 -10.61 15.34 6.63
N LEU A 443 -9.86 16.22 7.30
CA LEU A 443 -9.75 16.22 8.76
C LEU A 443 -11.12 16.46 9.42
N LEU A 444 -11.89 17.43 8.93
CA LEU A 444 -13.22 17.75 9.47
C LEU A 444 -14.18 16.55 9.37
N VAL A 445 -14.06 15.74 8.30
CA VAL A 445 -14.84 14.50 8.14
C VAL A 445 -14.26 13.37 9.01
N THR A 446 -12.94 13.32 9.15
CA THR A 446 -12.25 12.24 9.89
C THR A 446 -12.57 12.29 11.38
N LEU A 447 -12.55 13.47 11.99
CA LEU A 447 -12.75 13.64 13.44
C LEU A 447 -14.06 13.02 13.95
N PRO A 448 -15.25 13.34 13.40
CA PRO A 448 -16.51 12.74 13.85
C PRO A 448 -16.57 11.23 13.56
N LEU A 449 -16.07 10.77 12.41
CA LEU A 449 -16.09 9.35 12.07
C LEU A 449 -15.21 8.52 13.02
N VAL A 450 -14.04 9.03 13.38
CA VAL A 450 -13.15 8.37 14.37
C VAL A 450 -13.77 8.39 15.75
N TYR A 451 -14.29 9.54 16.19
CA TYR A 451 -14.94 9.67 17.49
C TYR A 451 -16.07 8.63 17.64
N LEU A 452 -16.97 8.53 16.66
CA LEU A 452 -18.04 7.55 16.64
C LEU A 452 -17.49 6.12 16.63
N SER A 453 -16.44 5.86 15.82
CA SER A 453 -15.86 4.52 15.72
C SER A 453 -15.22 4.04 17.03
N LEU A 454 -14.53 4.93 17.74
CA LEU A 454 -13.90 4.61 19.02
C LEU A 454 -14.92 4.53 20.15
N ARG A 455 -16.02 5.31 20.08
CA ARG A 455 -17.10 5.28 21.07
C ARG A 455 -17.94 4.00 21.00
N GLU A 456 -18.17 3.46 19.80
CA GLU A 456 -18.88 2.20 19.60
C GLU A 456 -18.11 0.97 20.12
N MET A 457 -16.82 1.12 20.41
CA MET A 457 -16.03 0.06 21.05
C MET A 457 -16.23 0.14 22.58
N PRO A 458 -16.84 -0.88 23.24
CA PRO A 458 -17.03 -0.87 24.69
C PRO A 458 -15.70 -0.74 25.43
N SER A 459 -15.68 -0.11 26.60
CA SER A 459 -14.54 -0.19 27.50
C SER A 459 -14.49 -1.58 28.14
N SER A 460 -13.31 -2.14 28.38
CA SER A 460 -13.13 -3.47 28.99
C SER A 460 -13.65 -3.55 30.44
N ASN A 461 -13.93 -2.41 31.06
CA ASN A 461 -14.47 -2.33 32.42
C ASN A 461 -16.01 -2.43 32.49
N ALA A 462 -16.69 -2.77 31.40
CA ALA A 462 -18.15 -2.86 31.33
C ALA A 462 -18.69 -4.30 31.43
N ASN A 463 -17.86 -5.27 31.91
CA ASN A 463 -18.30 -6.64 32.24
C ASN A 463 -17.80 -7.04 33.64
#